data_7c7049ff9bd3ae3517af5aa8f247ed65
#
_entry.id   7c7049ff9bd3ae3517af5aa8f247ed65
#
_cell.length_a   1.000
_cell.length_b   1.000
_cell.length_c   1.000
_cell.angle_alpha   90.00
_cell.angle_beta   90.00
_cell.angle_gamma   90.00
#
_symmetry.space_group_name_H-M   'P 1'
#
loop_
_entity.id
_entity.type
_entity.pdbx_description
1 polymer ?
#
loop_
_entity_poly.entity_id
_entity_poly.type
_entity_poly.pdbx_seq_one_letter_code
_entity_poly.pdbx_strand_id
1 'polypeptide(L)'
;SLMRQESLFDSAITSSAGARGLMQLMPATASEVAANMGYPPNFTLDDLYLPVVNIKLGARYLARQINYLGGDMMAAMAGYNGGPGNAAIWQELSRGDPDLFVECIRFDESRQYVIRIYENFEIYRKIYELP
;
A
#
# COMPACT_ATOMS: atom_id res chain seq x y z
N SER A 1 -9.33 -3.64 1.82
CA SER A 1 -8.69 -4.46 0.78
C SER A 1 -7.18 -4.54 0.98
N LEU A 2 -6.45 -3.41 1.10
CA LEU A 2 -4.98 -3.40 1.25
C LEU A 2 -4.51 -4.23 2.45
N MET A 3 -4.99 -3.99 3.67
CA MET A 3 -4.61 -4.76 4.86
C MET A 3 -4.84 -6.27 4.71
N ARG A 4 -5.92 -6.66 4.03
CA ARG A 4 -6.17 -8.08 3.74
C ARG A 4 -5.06 -8.66 2.87
N GLN A 5 -4.65 -7.92 1.84
CA GLN A 5 -3.58 -8.36 0.94
C GLN A 5 -2.22 -8.40 1.64
N GLU A 6 -1.96 -7.44 2.53
CA GLU A 6 -0.67 -7.31 3.21
C GLU A 6 -0.47 -8.35 4.33
N SER A 7 -1.49 -8.59 5.16
CA SER A 7 -1.32 -9.34 6.40
C SER A 7 -2.40 -10.36 6.71
N LEU A 8 -3.47 -10.44 5.90
CA LEU A 8 -4.70 -11.15 6.26
C LEU A 8 -5.25 -10.72 7.64
N PHE A 9 -5.04 -9.43 7.98
CA PHE A 9 -5.38 -8.81 9.27
C PHE A 9 -4.58 -9.32 10.49
N ASP A 10 -3.44 -9.99 10.27
CA ASP A 10 -2.52 -10.35 11.36
C ASP A 10 -1.60 -9.17 11.69
N SER A 11 -1.79 -8.58 12.88
CA SER A 11 -1.00 -7.43 13.32
C SER A 11 0.42 -7.78 13.78
N ALA A 12 0.70 -9.05 14.05
CA ALA A 12 1.98 -9.53 14.56
C ALA A 12 2.94 -10.01 13.46
N ILE A 13 2.48 -10.04 12.20
CA ILE A 13 3.27 -10.58 11.09
C ILE A 13 4.48 -9.72 10.72
N THR A 14 5.57 -10.40 10.42
CA THR A 14 6.75 -9.80 9.78
C THR A 14 7.07 -10.60 8.52
N SER A 15 7.19 -9.93 7.38
CA SER A 15 7.58 -10.58 6.13
C SER A 15 9.06 -10.96 6.10
N SER A 16 9.45 -11.82 5.17
CA SER A 16 10.85 -12.18 4.95
C SER A 16 11.74 -10.97 4.61
N ALA A 17 11.17 -9.91 4.03
CA ALA A 17 11.85 -8.65 3.75
C ALA A 17 11.89 -7.69 4.95
N GLY A 18 11.22 -8.03 6.06
CA GLY A 18 11.20 -7.22 7.28
C GLY A 18 10.06 -6.20 7.35
N ALA A 19 9.08 -6.23 6.44
CA ALA A 19 7.87 -5.43 6.54
C ALA A 19 7.02 -5.90 7.74
N ARG A 20 6.37 -4.98 8.47
CA ARG A 20 5.74 -5.26 9.76
C ARG A 20 4.28 -4.84 9.84
N GLY A 21 3.48 -5.68 10.49
CA GLY A 21 2.12 -5.39 10.95
C GLY A 21 1.07 -5.34 9.85
N LEU A 22 -0.10 -4.80 10.16
CA LEU A 22 -1.32 -4.88 9.34
C LEU A 22 -1.15 -4.37 7.90
N MET A 23 -0.41 -3.29 7.71
CA MET A 23 -0.19 -2.67 6.40
C MET A 23 1.22 -2.94 5.86
N GLN A 24 1.96 -3.87 6.47
CA GLN A 24 3.29 -4.33 6.04
C GLN A 24 4.24 -3.18 5.68
N LEU A 25 4.43 -2.28 6.63
CA LEU A 25 5.35 -1.16 6.44
C LEU A 25 6.81 -1.60 6.60
N MET A 26 7.63 -1.24 5.63
CA MET A 26 9.07 -1.37 5.76
C MET A 26 9.60 -0.43 6.85
N PRO A 27 10.56 -0.87 7.70
CA PRO A 27 11.12 -0.07 8.79
C PRO A 27 11.56 1.33 8.38
N ALA A 28 12.27 1.48 7.27
CA ALA A 28 12.74 2.77 6.78
C ALA A 28 11.58 3.71 6.41
N THR A 29 10.58 3.19 5.68
CA THR A 29 9.37 3.93 5.29
C THR A 29 8.58 4.36 6.53
N ALA A 30 8.40 3.45 7.48
CA ALA A 30 7.68 3.74 8.70
C ALA A 30 8.35 4.84 9.53
N SER A 31 9.67 4.77 9.69
CA SER A 31 10.45 5.78 10.42
C SER A 31 10.34 7.16 9.76
N GLU A 32 10.43 7.22 8.44
CA GLU A 32 10.26 8.47 7.68
C GLU A 32 8.85 9.05 7.87
N VAL A 33 7.82 8.21 7.71
CA VAL A 33 6.43 8.65 7.85
C VAL A 33 6.12 9.09 9.27
N ALA A 34 6.59 8.34 10.28
CA ALA A 34 6.43 8.68 11.70
C ALA A 34 7.09 10.02 12.03
N ALA A 35 8.31 10.26 11.56
CA ALA A 35 9.01 11.53 11.75
C ALA A 35 8.27 12.70 11.11
N ASN A 36 7.80 12.54 9.87
CA ASN A 36 7.03 13.56 9.15
C ASN A 36 5.67 13.88 9.79
N MET A 37 5.07 12.90 10.49
CA MET A 37 3.81 13.07 11.21
C MET A 37 3.99 13.54 12.65
N GLY A 38 5.19 13.42 13.21
CA GLY A 38 5.39 13.57 14.67
C GLY A 38 4.60 12.54 15.48
N TYR A 39 4.35 11.35 14.93
CA TYR A 39 3.49 10.34 15.53
C TYR A 39 3.97 8.91 15.23
N PRO A 40 3.91 8.00 16.24
CA PRO A 40 3.66 8.30 17.65
C PRO A 40 4.86 9.06 18.28
N PRO A 41 4.69 9.70 19.44
CA PRO A 41 5.83 10.24 20.16
C PRO A 41 6.82 9.13 20.50
N ASN A 42 8.12 9.37 20.24
CA ASN A 42 9.20 8.39 20.48
C ASN A 42 9.01 7.08 19.72
N PHE A 43 8.57 7.15 18.46
CA PHE A 43 8.35 5.99 17.59
C PHE A 43 9.51 4.99 17.64
N THR A 44 9.16 3.73 17.82
CA THR A 44 10.05 2.57 17.71
C THR A 44 9.50 1.60 16.66
N LEU A 45 10.35 0.72 16.15
CA LEU A 45 9.92 -0.26 15.15
C LEU A 45 8.93 -1.30 15.71
N ASP A 46 8.87 -1.48 17.02
CA ASP A 46 7.92 -2.40 17.66
C ASP A 46 6.51 -1.82 17.72
N ASP A 47 6.37 -0.49 17.61
CA ASP A 47 5.07 0.17 17.49
C ASP A 47 4.34 -0.23 16.21
N LEU A 48 5.04 -0.77 15.21
CA LEU A 48 4.42 -1.29 13.98
C LEU A 48 3.54 -2.52 14.19
N TYR A 49 3.64 -3.20 15.31
CA TYR A 49 2.74 -4.28 15.69
C TYR A 49 1.47 -3.79 16.41
N LEU A 50 1.42 -2.51 16.77
CA LEU A 50 0.23 -1.87 17.32
C LEU A 50 -0.73 -1.47 16.18
N PRO A 51 -1.96 -2.05 16.10
CA PRO A 51 -2.87 -1.82 14.99
C PRO A 51 -3.12 -0.33 14.68
N VAL A 52 -3.36 0.47 15.73
CA VAL A 52 -3.65 1.90 15.56
C VAL A 52 -2.47 2.66 14.95
N VAL A 53 -1.25 2.35 15.37
CA VAL A 53 -0.03 2.99 14.85
C VAL A 53 0.19 2.57 13.41
N ASN A 54 0.17 1.27 13.15
CA ASN A 54 0.42 0.72 11.82
C ASN A 54 -0.58 1.25 10.78
N ILE A 55 -1.88 1.24 11.11
CA ILE A 55 -2.92 1.76 10.21
C ILE A 55 -2.73 3.26 9.94
N LYS A 56 -2.43 4.07 10.96
CA LYS A 56 -2.22 5.51 10.76
C LYS A 56 -1.02 5.81 9.87
N LEU A 57 0.11 5.16 10.13
CA LEU A 57 1.32 5.33 9.32
C LEU A 57 1.13 4.80 7.90
N GLY A 58 0.53 3.62 7.74
CA GLY A 58 0.26 3.01 6.45
C GLY A 58 -0.73 3.79 5.61
N ALA A 59 -1.81 4.30 6.22
CA ALA A 59 -2.77 5.17 5.54
C ALA A 59 -2.11 6.48 5.08
N ARG A 60 -1.23 7.07 5.90
CA ARG A 60 -0.47 8.26 5.53
C ARG A 60 0.47 7.98 4.36
N TYR A 61 1.16 6.83 4.40
CA TYR A 61 2.02 6.41 3.30
C TYR A 61 1.23 6.20 2.01
N LEU A 62 0.09 5.50 2.07
CA LEU A 62 -0.79 5.31 0.91
C LEU A 62 -1.31 6.65 0.35
N ALA A 63 -1.76 7.56 1.20
CA ALA A 63 -2.21 8.88 0.78
C ALA A 63 -1.10 9.66 0.04
N ARG A 64 0.16 9.50 0.48
CA ARG A 64 1.31 10.09 -0.19
C ARG A 64 1.54 9.48 -1.58
N GLN A 65 1.36 8.16 -1.73
CA GLN A 65 1.41 7.50 -3.04
C GLN A 65 0.32 8.01 -3.98
N ILE A 66 -0.92 8.10 -3.48
CA ILE A 66 -2.06 8.62 -4.26
C ILE A 66 -1.77 10.04 -4.77
N ASN A 67 -1.29 10.92 -3.88
CA ASN A 67 -0.97 12.30 -4.26
C ASN A 67 0.19 12.37 -5.26
N TYR A 68 1.24 11.58 -5.06
CA TYR A 68 2.40 11.54 -5.94
C TYR A 68 2.05 11.07 -7.36
N LEU A 69 1.10 10.15 -7.47
CA LEU A 69 0.66 9.57 -8.74
C LEU A 69 -0.63 10.22 -9.28
N GLY A 70 -0.88 11.48 -8.92
CA GLY A 70 -1.95 12.29 -9.51
C GLY A 70 -3.37 11.85 -9.19
N GLY A 71 -3.57 11.12 -8.09
CA GLY A 71 -4.89 10.61 -7.69
C GLY A 71 -5.22 9.22 -8.24
N ASP A 72 -4.35 8.64 -9.05
CA ASP A 72 -4.54 7.30 -9.60
C ASP A 72 -4.37 6.24 -8.52
N MET A 73 -5.50 5.65 -8.13
CA MET A 73 -5.56 4.64 -7.07
C MET A 73 -4.83 3.36 -7.45
N MET A 74 -4.93 2.94 -8.71
CA MET A 74 -4.32 1.70 -9.19
C MET A 74 -2.80 1.83 -9.23
N ALA A 75 -2.30 2.96 -9.73
CA ALA A 75 -0.88 3.29 -9.69
C ALA A 75 -0.37 3.43 -8.24
N ALA A 76 -1.16 4.01 -7.33
CA ALA A 76 -0.81 4.12 -5.92
C ALA A 76 -0.66 2.75 -5.23
N MET A 77 -1.52 1.79 -5.53
CA MET A 77 -1.40 0.42 -5.04
C MET A 77 -0.12 -0.26 -5.60
N ALA A 78 0.14 -0.10 -6.88
CA ALA A 78 1.37 -0.59 -7.48
C ALA A 78 2.62 0.06 -6.86
N GLY A 79 2.55 1.36 -6.57
CA GLY A 79 3.60 2.11 -5.90
C GLY A 79 3.82 1.72 -4.44
N TYR A 80 2.75 1.32 -3.77
CA TYR A 80 2.83 0.83 -2.39
C TYR A 80 3.68 -0.45 -2.28
N ASN A 81 3.48 -1.41 -3.19
CA ASN A 81 4.20 -2.67 -3.24
C ASN A 81 5.53 -2.56 -4.00
N GLY A 82 5.50 -2.03 -5.23
CA GLY A 82 6.65 -2.02 -6.15
C GLY A 82 7.51 -0.74 -6.11
N GLY A 83 7.14 0.23 -5.28
CA GLY A 83 7.80 1.52 -5.15
C GLY A 83 7.25 2.60 -6.10
N PRO A 84 7.19 3.86 -5.64
CA PRO A 84 6.57 4.96 -6.39
C PRO A 84 7.24 5.27 -7.73
N GLY A 85 8.55 5.12 -7.82
CA GLY A 85 9.29 5.37 -9.06
C GLY A 85 8.91 4.38 -10.16
N ASN A 86 8.78 3.10 -9.83
CA ASN A 86 8.33 2.09 -10.77
C ASN A 86 6.88 2.33 -11.20
N ALA A 87 6.00 2.64 -10.26
CA ALA A 87 4.60 2.92 -10.55
C ALA A 87 4.43 4.13 -11.48
N ALA A 88 5.21 5.18 -11.31
CA ALA A 88 5.21 6.34 -12.20
C ALA A 88 5.60 5.97 -13.65
N ILE A 89 6.61 5.12 -13.82
CA ILE A 89 7.01 4.61 -15.14
C ILE A 89 5.88 3.80 -15.77
N TRP A 90 5.24 2.91 -15.02
CA TRP A 90 4.13 2.10 -15.52
C TRP A 90 2.91 2.94 -15.87
N GLN A 91 2.63 3.97 -15.06
CA GLN A 91 1.55 4.94 -15.33
C GLN A 91 1.80 5.72 -16.61
N GLU A 92 3.02 6.19 -16.86
CA GLU A 92 3.38 6.87 -18.10
C GLU A 92 3.20 5.96 -19.32
N LEU A 93 3.66 4.70 -19.22
CA LEU A 93 3.54 3.71 -20.31
C LEU A 93 2.09 3.38 -20.65
N SER A 94 1.19 3.36 -19.67
CA SER A 94 -0.23 3.05 -19.86
C SER A 94 -1.04 4.20 -20.49
N ARG A 95 -0.49 5.41 -20.51
CA ARG A 95 -1.15 6.61 -21.06
C ARG A 95 -2.55 6.88 -20.50
N GLY A 96 -2.79 6.48 -19.26
CA GLY A 96 -4.07 6.65 -18.56
C GLY A 96 -5.11 5.58 -18.87
N ASP A 97 -4.76 4.53 -19.59
CA ASP A 97 -5.62 3.36 -19.80
C ASP A 97 -5.46 2.39 -18.62
N PRO A 98 -6.52 2.11 -17.82
CA PRO A 98 -6.42 1.24 -16.65
C PRO A 98 -6.10 -0.22 -16.99
N ASP A 99 -6.64 -0.74 -18.08
CA ASP A 99 -6.40 -2.13 -18.50
C ASP A 99 -4.96 -2.28 -18.95
N LEU A 100 -4.47 -1.31 -19.75
CA LEU A 100 -3.08 -1.29 -20.17
C LEU A 100 -2.12 -1.07 -18.99
N PHE A 101 -2.54 -0.33 -17.94
CA PHE A 101 -1.69 -0.13 -16.76
C PHE A 101 -1.29 -1.45 -16.11
N VAL A 102 -2.23 -2.37 -15.92
CA VAL A 102 -1.96 -3.69 -15.32
C VAL A 102 -0.93 -4.46 -16.15
N GLU A 103 -1.03 -4.40 -17.48
CA GLU A 103 -0.07 -5.04 -18.39
C GLU A 103 1.31 -4.36 -18.38
N CYS A 104 1.38 -3.06 -18.09
CA CYS A 104 2.64 -2.31 -17.96
C CYS A 104 3.42 -2.64 -16.69
N ILE A 105 2.79 -3.22 -15.68
CA ILE A 105 3.46 -3.61 -14.44
C ILE A 105 4.43 -4.78 -14.72
N ARG A 106 5.73 -4.50 -14.66
CA ARG A 106 6.78 -5.46 -15.03
C ARG A 106 7.11 -6.49 -13.95
N PHE A 107 6.74 -6.21 -12.69
CA PHE A 107 6.97 -7.14 -11.59
C PHE A 107 5.72 -8.01 -11.40
N ASP A 108 5.82 -9.30 -11.61
CA ASP A 108 4.70 -10.23 -11.46
C ASP A 108 4.06 -10.17 -10.08
N GLU A 109 4.87 -10.00 -9.03
CA GLU A 109 4.38 -9.81 -7.68
C GLU A 109 3.49 -8.55 -7.57
N SER A 110 3.98 -7.41 -8.05
CA SER A 110 3.21 -6.14 -7.99
C SER A 110 1.97 -6.19 -8.88
N ARG A 111 2.02 -6.86 -10.03
CA ARG A 111 0.85 -7.06 -10.89
C ARG A 111 -0.23 -7.86 -10.18
N GLN A 112 0.13 -9.01 -9.62
CA GLN A 112 -0.80 -9.85 -8.86
C GLN A 112 -1.33 -9.14 -7.61
N TYR A 113 -0.49 -8.34 -6.96
CA TYR A 113 -0.87 -7.53 -5.81
C TYR A 113 -2.00 -6.55 -6.15
N VAL A 114 -1.85 -5.78 -7.23
CA VAL A 114 -2.86 -4.81 -7.69
C VAL A 114 -4.17 -5.52 -8.04
N ILE A 115 -4.11 -6.61 -8.81
CA ILE A 115 -5.29 -7.39 -9.20
C ILE A 115 -6.04 -7.88 -7.97
N ARG A 116 -5.36 -8.50 -7.00
CA ARG A 116 -5.98 -9.04 -5.78
C ARG A 116 -6.59 -7.95 -4.89
N ILE A 117 -5.96 -6.77 -4.79
CA ILE A 117 -6.54 -5.66 -4.03
C ILE A 117 -7.83 -5.19 -4.69
N TYR A 118 -7.84 -5.09 -6.02
CA TYR A 118 -9.02 -4.65 -6.76
C TYR A 118 -10.17 -5.65 -6.63
N GLU A 119 -9.91 -6.94 -6.77
CA GLU A 119 -10.88 -8.01 -6.53
C GLU A 119 -11.45 -7.95 -5.10
N ASN A 120 -10.59 -7.81 -4.09
CA ASN A 120 -11.01 -7.66 -2.70
C ASN A 120 -11.85 -6.39 -2.50
N PHE A 121 -11.50 -5.29 -3.17
CA PHE A 121 -12.25 -4.04 -3.08
C PHE A 121 -13.67 -4.20 -3.64
N GLU A 122 -13.81 -4.83 -4.80
CA GLU A 122 -15.12 -5.08 -5.41
C GLU A 122 -15.99 -6.05 -4.57
N ILE A 123 -15.36 -7.06 -3.95
CA ILE A 123 -16.04 -7.96 -3.02
C ILE A 123 -16.56 -7.16 -1.80
N TYR A 124 -15.73 -6.32 -1.19
CA TYR A 124 -16.14 -5.51 -0.05
C TYR A 124 -17.23 -4.49 -0.40
N ARG A 125 -17.15 -3.85 -1.57
CA ARG A 125 -18.21 -2.97 -2.05
C ARG A 125 -19.56 -3.68 -2.07
N LYS A 126 -19.61 -4.90 -2.61
CA LYS A 126 -20.82 -5.71 -2.66
C LYS A 126 -21.33 -6.13 -1.28
N ILE A 127 -20.43 -6.57 -0.38
CA ILE A 127 -20.80 -7.04 0.96
C ILE A 127 -21.36 -5.89 1.82
N TYR A 128 -20.77 -4.71 1.73
CA TYR A 128 -21.14 -3.56 2.56
C TYR A 128 -22.03 -2.55 1.85
N GLU A 129 -22.52 -2.87 0.64
CA GLU A 129 -23.40 -2.00 -0.17
C GLU A 129 -22.82 -0.58 -0.33
N LEU A 130 -21.49 -0.49 -0.48
CA LEU A 130 -20.80 0.78 -0.68
C LEU A 130 -20.99 1.27 -2.13
N PRO A 131 -21.14 2.59 -2.34
CA PRO A 131 -21.29 3.17 -3.66
C PRO A 131 -20.06 2.97 -4.55
#